data_d081d0cd8b194c969a01ff2336a7fc32
#
_entry.id   d081d0cd8b194c969a01ff2336a7fc32
#
_cell.length_a   1.000
_cell.length_b   1.000
_cell.length_c   1.000
_cell.angle_alpha   90.00
_cell.angle_beta   90.00
_cell.angle_gamma   90.00
#
_symmetry.space_group_name_H-M   'P 1'
#
loop_
_entity.id
_entity.type
_entity.pdbx_description
1 polymer ?
#
loop_
_entity_poly.entity_id
_entity_poly.type
_entity_poly.pdbx_seq_one_letter_code
_entity_poly.pdbx_strand_id
1 'polypeptide(L)'
;MTYGLIFAAGKQRRFGVDTPKALTRFGDRTLLDVNMLNLAEYCDKVYVVCSIENEGYFYTYPRIVIRSGKGSGDAVLSALSKIDLSEGDNCFIMWGDAYCTPDVIKYTYTYRTSATRALLVPCEVVNNPYVRIEPDTQCMTAKVYFKKHGDDVKPGFHDLSLFYGDCLYIKECLCKMKQLFYDDKKESYIHKHGNELEFLDIFNDVSAHCKILKVDSNGSFSFNKLSDIEKDTCII
;
A
#
# COMPACT_ATOMS: atom_id res chain seq x y z
N MET A 1 18.94 -0.11 -5.00
CA MET A 1 18.53 -0.45 -3.62
C MET A 1 17.09 -0.94 -3.59
N THR A 2 16.70 -1.69 -2.56
CA THR A 2 15.30 -2.04 -2.29
C THR A 2 14.84 -1.40 -0.99
N TYR A 3 13.76 -0.65 -1.03
CA TYR A 3 13.16 0.02 0.13
C TYR A 3 11.91 -0.71 0.59
N GLY A 4 11.70 -0.82 1.90
CA GLY A 4 10.43 -1.20 2.52
C GLY A 4 9.73 0.06 3.02
N LEU A 5 8.52 0.35 2.53
CA LEU A 5 7.73 1.51 2.94
C LEU A 5 6.41 1.04 3.56
N ILE A 6 6.28 1.18 4.89
CA ILE A 6 5.07 0.81 5.64
C ILE A 6 4.28 2.08 5.94
N PHE A 7 3.08 2.20 5.37
CA PHE A 7 2.27 3.42 5.43
C PHE A 7 1.36 3.44 6.65
N ALA A 8 1.70 4.22 7.65
CA ALA A 8 0.96 4.44 8.90
C ALA A 8 0.43 5.89 9.04
N ALA A 9 0.28 6.62 7.92
CA ALA A 9 -0.10 8.03 7.90
C ALA A 9 -1.63 8.28 7.95
N GLY A 10 -2.46 7.23 8.02
CA GLY A 10 -3.92 7.32 8.01
C GLY A 10 -4.50 7.99 9.27
N LYS A 11 -5.61 8.74 9.10
CA LYS A 11 -6.31 9.47 10.19
C LYS A 11 -7.09 8.57 11.17
N GLN A 12 -7.15 7.28 10.95
CA GLN A 12 -7.66 6.19 11.82
C GLN A 12 -9.02 6.43 12.53
N ARG A 13 -9.85 7.32 11.98
CA ARG A 13 -11.12 7.77 12.58
C ARG A 13 -12.11 6.65 12.94
N ARG A 14 -11.95 5.45 12.34
CA ARG A 14 -12.86 4.31 12.53
C ARG A 14 -12.40 3.32 13.60
N PHE A 15 -11.17 3.47 14.09
CA PHE A 15 -10.57 2.48 15.00
C PHE A 15 -10.93 2.74 16.48
N GLY A 16 -11.40 3.96 16.80
CA GLY A 16 -11.90 4.29 18.14
C GLY A 16 -10.82 4.44 19.23
N VAL A 17 -9.53 4.36 18.85
CA VAL A 17 -8.39 4.58 19.74
C VAL A 17 -7.43 5.59 19.10
N ASP A 18 -6.73 6.35 19.93
CA ASP A 18 -5.78 7.36 19.47
C ASP A 18 -4.49 6.77 18.90
N THR A 19 -4.17 5.52 19.29
CA THR A 19 -2.94 4.83 18.86
C THR A 19 -3.04 4.35 17.41
N PRO A 20 -2.00 4.58 16.59
CA PRO A 20 -1.94 4.09 15.23
C PRO A 20 -2.16 2.57 15.10
N LYS A 21 -3.00 2.13 14.15
CA LYS A 21 -3.30 0.71 13.89
C LYS A 21 -2.04 -0.14 13.71
N ALA A 22 -1.02 0.41 13.06
CA ALA A 22 0.27 -0.24 12.89
C ALA A 22 0.96 -0.62 14.22
N LEU A 23 0.59 0.04 15.33
CA LEU A 23 1.09 -0.23 16.67
C LEU A 23 0.18 -1.16 17.48
N THR A 24 -0.82 -1.77 16.86
CA THR A 24 -1.61 -2.83 17.49
C THR A 24 -0.70 -3.97 17.91
N ARG A 25 -0.88 -4.45 19.13
CA ARG A 25 -0.03 -5.52 19.70
C ARG A 25 -0.52 -6.90 19.29
N PHE A 26 0.43 -7.73 18.92
CA PHE A 26 0.30 -9.15 18.69
C PHE A 26 1.34 -9.86 19.57
N GLY A 27 0.92 -10.36 20.72
CA GLY A 27 1.84 -10.87 21.72
C GLY A 27 2.75 -9.78 22.29
N ASP A 28 4.04 -9.97 22.22
CA ASP A 28 5.08 -9.06 22.71
C ASP A 28 5.50 -7.97 21.70
N ARG A 29 5.08 -8.07 20.44
CA ARG A 29 5.43 -7.15 19.34
C ARG A 29 4.23 -6.36 18.84
N THR A 30 4.51 -5.26 18.15
CA THR A 30 3.47 -4.57 17.37
C THR A 30 3.39 -5.14 15.95
N LEU A 31 2.28 -4.90 15.26
CA LEU A 31 2.14 -5.22 13.83
C LEU A 31 3.27 -4.58 13.01
N LEU A 32 3.63 -3.33 13.35
CA LEU A 32 4.73 -2.63 12.70
C LEU A 32 6.07 -3.36 12.89
N ASP A 33 6.38 -3.79 14.12
CA ASP A 33 7.62 -4.53 14.40
C ASP A 33 7.71 -5.80 13.56
N VAL A 34 6.62 -6.56 13.49
CA VAL A 34 6.57 -7.80 12.71
C VAL A 34 6.76 -7.50 11.22
N ASN A 35 6.02 -6.54 10.66
CA ASN A 35 6.13 -6.17 9.26
C ASN A 35 7.52 -5.62 8.90
N MET A 36 8.13 -4.83 9.78
CA MET A 36 9.49 -4.34 9.57
C MET A 36 10.52 -5.46 9.52
N LEU A 37 10.41 -6.44 10.42
CA LEU A 37 11.29 -7.63 10.43
C LEU A 37 11.12 -8.45 9.14
N ASN A 38 9.87 -8.71 8.74
CA ASN A 38 9.58 -9.49 7.54
C ASN A 38 10.11 -8.82 6.26
N LEU A 39 10.00 -7.48 6.16
CA LEU A 39 10.53 -6.73 5.02
C LEU A 39 12.06 -6.60 5.05
N ALA A 40 12.68 -6.54 6.23
CA ALA A 40 14.13 -6.37 6.37
C ALA A 40 14.95 -7.53 5.75
N GLU A 41 14.34 -8.70 5.54
CA GLU A 41 14.98 -9.81 4.81
C GLU A 41 15.19 -9.51 3.31
N TYR A 42 14.41 -8.59 2.74
CA TYR A 42 14.36 -8.30 1.30
C TYR A 42 14.69 -6.85 0.95
N CYS A 43 14.86 -6.00 1.96
CA CYS A 43 15.06 -4.55 1.79
C CYS A 43 16.38 -4.11 2.38
N ASP A 44 17.08 -3.22 1.66
CA ASP A 44 18.28 -2.55 2.18
C ASP A 44 17.94 -1.54 3.29
N LYS A 45 16.74 -0.95 3.21
CA LYS A 45 16.21 0.00 4.20
C LYS A 45 14.69 -0.17 4.35
N VAL A 46 14.20 -0.15 5.58
CA VAL A 46 12.76 -0.17 5.88
C VAL A 46 12.39 1.10 6.63
N TYR A 47 11.35 1.79 6.17
CA TYR A 47 10.83 3.01 6.78
C TYR A 47 9.35 2.88 7.09
N VAL A 48 8.95 3.43 8.25
CA VAL A 48 7.54 3.74 8.47
C VAL A 48 7.24 5.12 7.88
N VAL A 49 6.20 5.20 7.04
CA VAL A 49 5.70 6.47 6.49
C VAL A 49 4.57 6.94 7.40
N CYS A 50 4.79 8.03 8.11
CA CYS A 50 3.84 8.58 9.07
C CYS A 50 3.47 10.03 8.74
N SER A 51 2.34 10.49 9.25
CA SER A 51 1.97 11.90 9.14
C SER A 51 2.63 12.74 10.24
N ILE A 52 2.70 14.07 10.01
CA ILE A 52 3.21 15.01 11.02
C ILE A 52 2.42 14.87 12.32
N GLU A 53 1.10 14.64 12.22
CA GLU A 53 0.21 14.58 13.39
C GLU A 53 0.46 13.32 14.24
N ASN A 54 0.95 12.25 13.66
CA ASN A 54 1.22 11.01 14.38
C ASN A 54 2.71 10.62 14.46
N GLU A 55 3.61 11.51 14.05
CA GLU A 55 5.06 11.27 14.07
C GLU A 55 5.57 10.85 15.47
N GLY A 56 5.03 11.45 16.52
CA GLY A 56 5.42 11.15 17.90
C GLY A 56 5.28 9.69 18.31
N TYR A 57 4.39 8.93 17.68
CA TYR A 57 4.24 7.49 17.92
C TYR A 57 5.36 6.64 17.31
N PHE A 58 6.09 7.18 16.34
CA PHE A 58 7.08 6.45 15.54
C PHE A 58 8.51 6.95 15.72
N TYR A 59 8.81 7.73 16.77
CA TYR A 59 10.12 8.37 16.95
C TYR A 59 11.28 7.36 17.10
N THR A 60 11.01 6.13 17.52
CA THR A 60 12.01 5.06 17.67
C THR A 60 12.28 4.29 16.37
N TYR A 61 11.49 4.52 15.33
CA TYR A 61 11.60 3.83 14.05
C TYR A 61 12.28 4.70 13.01
N PRO A 62 13.04 4.12 12.04
CA PRO A 62 13.37 4.81 10.79
C PRO A 62 12.09 5.27 10.10
N ARG A 63 11.94 6.58 9.88
CA ARG A 63 10.66 7.11 9.40
C ARG A 63 10.80 8.17 8.34
N ILE A 64 9.75 8.27 7.52
CA ILE A 64 9.52 9.34 6.55
C ILE A 64 8.25 10.07 6.97
N VAL A 65 8.38 11.34 7.34
CA VAL A 65 7.25 12.16 7.77
C VAL A 65 6.65 12.88 6.59
N ILE A 66 5.34 12.74 6.37
CA ILE A 66 4.60 13.38 5.28
C ILE A 66 3.45 14.23 5.82
N ARG A 67 2.92 15.13 4.99
CA ARG A 67 1.62 15.75 5.28
C ARG A 67 0.51 14.73 5.01
N SER A 68 -0.47 14.63 5.90
CA SER A 68 -1.60 13.70 5.77
C SER A 68 -2.76 14.30 4.96
N GLY A 69 -3.65 13.42 4.49
CA GLY A 69 -5.02 13.81 4.16
C GLY A 69 -5.39 13.97 2.70
N LYS A 70 -4.51 13.60 1.77
CA LYS A 70 -4.81 13.68 0.32
C LYS A 70 -4.89 12.32 -0.37
N GLY A 71 -5.05 11.24 0.41
CA GLY A 71 -5.19 9.86 -0.10
C GLY A 71 -3.91 9.04 -0.11
N SER A 72 -4.07 7.74 -0.39
CA SER A 72 -2.97 6.77 -0.37
C SER A 72 -1.95 7.01 -1.48
N GLY A 73 -2.38 7.43 -2.65
CA GLY A 73 -1.47 7.77 -3.77
C GLY A 73 -0.62 9.01 -3.48
N ASP A 74 -1.21 10.06 -2.89
CA ASP A 74 -0.46 11.25 -2.49
C ASP A 74 0.57 10.93 -1.39
N ALA A 75 0.21 10.04 -0.47
CA ALA A 75 1.13 9.59 0.57
C ALA A 75 2.35 8.86 -0.02
N VAL A 76 2.13 7.94 -0.98
CA VAL A 76 3.21 7.24 -1.68
C VAL A 76 4.08 8.21 -2.45
N LEU A 77 3.50 9.13 -3.23
CA LEU A 77 4.23 10.15 -3.97
C LEU A 77 5.08 11.03 -3.05
N SER A 78 4.50 11.45 -1.92
CA SER A 78 5.18 12.29 -0.92
C SER A 78 6.37 11.55 -0.28
N ALA A 79 6.22 10.26 0.03
CA ALA A 79 7.28 9.45 0.59
C ALA A 79 8.43 9.24 -0.42
N LEU A 80 8.12 8.82 -1.65
CA LEU A 80 9.11 8.62 -2.71
C LEU A 80 9.83 9.91 -3.10
N SER A 81 9.21 11.08 -2.88
CA SER A 81 9.84 12.38 -3.15
C SER A 81 10.83 12.81 -2.07
N LYS A 82 10.86 12.13 -0.92
CA LYS A 82 11.81 12.38 0.19
C LYS A 82 12.98 11.42 0.21
N ILE A 83 13.00 10.44 -0.68
CA ILE A 83 14.10 9.50 -0.85
C ILE A 83 14.94 9.95 -2.05
N ASP A 84 16.25 9.91 -1.89
CA ASP A 84 17.19 10.11 -3.00
C ASP A 84 17.23 8.81 -3.82
N LEU A 85 16.44 8.78 -4.89
CA LEU A 85 16.19 7.60 -5.72
C LEU A 85 17.12 7.59 -6.93
N SER A 86 17.68 6.42 -7.20
CA SER A 86 18.47 6.13 -8.39
C SER A 86 17.74 5.17 -9.33
N GLU A 87 18.17 5.11 -10.57
CA GLU A 87 17.67 4.14 -11.54
C GLU A 87 17.93 2.70 -11.04
N GLY A 88 16.90 1.85 -11.13
CA GLY A 88 16.93 0.47 -10.62
C GLY A 88 16.59 0.33 -9.14
N ASP A 89 16.32 1.43 -8.43
CA ASP A 89 15.78 1.35 -7.08
C ASP A 89 14.35 0.83 -7.08
N ASN A 90 14.07 -0.11 -6.19
CA ASN A 90 12.76 -0.73 -6.06
C ASN A 90 12.19 -0.51 -4.66
N CYS A 91 10.89 -0.66 -4.50
CA CYS A 91 10.28 -0.63 -3.17
C CYS A 91 9.16 -1.66 -3.01
N PHE A 92 9.05 -2.15 -1.79
CA PHE A 92 7.80 -2.64 -1.25
C PHE A 92 6.99 -1.47 -0.70
N ILE A 93 5.69 -1.43 -1.02
CA ILE A 93 4.70 -0.55 -0.43
C ILE A 93 3.73 -1.45 0.33
N MET A 94 3.57 -1.20 1.63
CA MET A 94 2.69 -1.97 2.50
C MET A 94 1.80 -1.04 3.31
N TRP A 95 0.50 -1.35 3.39
CA TRP A 95 -0.38 -0.59 4.28
C TRP A 95 -0.16 -1.01 5.74
N GLY A 96 -0.05 -0.04 6.64
CA GLY A 96 0.30 -0.26 8.04
C GLY A 96 -0.76 -0.95 8.89
N ASP A 97 -1.96 -1.17 8.35
CA ASP A 97 -3.04 -1.95 8.95
C ASP A 97 -3.20 -3.35 8.34
N ALA A 98 -2.19 -3.79 7.61
CA ALA A 98 -2.12 -5.11 7.04
C ALA A 98 -0.95 -5.91 7.62
N TYR A 99 -1.13 -7.21 7.71
CA TYR A 99 -0.09 -8.19 7.95
C TYR A 99 0.09 -9.04 6.70
N CYS A 100 1.31 -9.11 6.20
CA CYS A 100 1.68 -10.04 5.14
C CYS A 100 2.64 -11.08 5.68
N THR A 101 2.32 -12.35 5.47
CA THR A 101 3.20 -13.45 5.87
C THR A 101 4.55 -13.37 5.15
N PRO A 102 5.63 -13.86 5.76
CA PRO A 102 6.95 -13.95 5.11
C PRO A 102 6.90 -14.65 3.75
N ASP A 103 6.05 -15.66 3.59
CA ASP A 103 5.89 -16.40 2.34
C ASP A 103 5.32 -15.53 1.21
N VAL A 104 4.34 -14.68 1.49
CA VAL A 104 3.77 -13.73 0.50
C VAL A 104 4.82 -12.71 0.09
N ILE A 105 5.59 -12.18 1.03
CA ILE A 105 6.66 -11.21 0.75
C ILE A 105 7.75 -11.89 -0.10
N LYS A 106 8.22 -13.06 0.30
CA LYS A 106 9.21 -13.86 -0.43
C LYS A 106 8.73 -14.18 -1.85
N TYR A 107 7.51 -14.66 -1.98
CA TYR A 107 6.92 -14.97 -3.28
C TYR A 107 6.89 -13.73 -4.18
N THR A 108 6.42 -12.58 -3.67
CA THR A 108 6.41 -11.32 -4.42
C THR A 108 7.82 -10.93 -4.85
N TYR A 109 8.80 -11.01 -3.96
CA TYR A 109 10.19 -10.67 -4.26
C TYR A 109 10.82 -11.59 -5.32
N THR A 110 10.46 -12.88 -5.35
CA THR A 110 11.01 -13.83 -6.35
C THR A 110 10.53 -13.53 -7.77
N TYR A 111 9.37 -12.90 -7.92
CA TYR A 111 8.83 -12.49 -9.23
C TYR A 111 9.38 -11.16 -9.76
N ARG A 112 10.27 -10.51 -9.01
CA ARG A 112 10.93 -9.30 -9.51
C ARG A 112 11.71 -9.63 -10.77
N THR A 113 11.53 -8.82 -11.80
CA THR A 113 12.32 -8.90 -13.03
C THR A 113 12.88 -7.51 -13.30
N SER A 114 14.16 -7.46 -13.69
CA SER A 114 14.80 -6.20 -14.10
C SER A 114 14.29 -5.68 -15.45
N ALA A 115 13.48 -6.48 -16.16
CA ALA A 115 13.12 -6.21 -17.56
C ALA A 115 11.79 -5.49 -17.75
N THR A 116 10.91 -5.46 -16.74
CA THR A 116 9.57 -4.85 -16.90
C THR A 116 9.30 -3.83 -15.80
N ARG A 117 9.02 -2.60 -16.20
CA ARG A 117 8.48 -1.55 -15.33
C ARG A 117 7.02 -1.85 -15.02
N ALA A 118 6.77 -2.82 -14.16
CA ALA A 118 5.42 -3.22 -13.76
C ALA A 118 5.36 -3.39 -12.24
N LEU A 119 4.22 -3.02 -11.63
CA LEU A 119 3.96 -3.34 -10.24
C LEU A 119 3.60 -4.82 -10.10
N LEU A 120 4.22 -5.48 -9.14
CA LEU A 120 3.80 -6.80 -8.68
C LEU A 120 2.74 -6.60 -7.59
N VAL A 121 1.59 -7.23 -7.77
CA VAL A 121 0.45 -7.10 -6.86
C VAL A 121 0.02 -8.50 -6.41
N PRO A 122 0.44 -8.97 -5.23
CA PRO A 122 -0.07 -10.22 -4.67
C PRO A 122 -1.54 -10.07 -4.34
N CYS A 123 -2.33 -11.00 -4.85
CA CYS A 123 -3.79 -10.99 -4.73
C CYS A 123 -4.32 -12.37 -4.38
N GLU A 124 -5.38 -12.40 -3.60
CA GLU A 124 -6.23 -13.58 -3.41
C GLU A 124 -7.58 -13.41 -4.12
N VAL A 125 -8.30 -14.50 -4.32
CA VAL A 125 -9.66 -14.45 -4.86
C VAL A 125 -10.65 -14.49 -3.72
N VAL A 126 -11.48 -13.45 -3.61
CA VAL A 126 -12.50 -13.35 -2.56
C VAL A 126 -13.89 -13.12 -3.14
N ASN A 127 -14.92 -13.58 -2.42
CA ASN A 127 -16.32 -13.44 -2.84
C ASN A 127 -16.86 -12.01 -2.70
N ASN A 128 -16.34 -11.23 -1.77
CA ASN A 128 -16.83 -9.87 -1.50
C ASN A 128 -15.66 -8.94 -1.18
N PRO A 129 -14.80 -8.63 -2.17
CA PRO A 129 -13.64 -7.80 -1.97
C PRO A 129 -14.04 -6.36 -1.66
N TYR A 130 -13.23 -5.68 -0.82
CA TYR A 130 -13.36 -4.24 -0.60
C TYR A 130 -12.85 -3.44 -1.81
N VAL A 131 -11.79 -3.93 -2.43
CA VAL A 131 -11.27 -3.48 -3.71
C VAL A 131 -11.18 -4.71 -4.62
N ARG A 132 -11.74 -4.64 -5.83
CA ARG A 132 -11.62 -5.68 -6.85
C ARG A 132 -10.65 -5.24 -7.92
N ILE A 133 -9.71 -6.12 -8.25
CA ILE A 133 -8.76 -5.92 -9.34
C ILE A 133 -9.12 -6.88 -10.48
N GLU A 134 -9.30 -6.36 -11.66
CA GLU A 134 -9.58 -7.12 -12.88
C GLU A 134 -8.39 -6.98 -13.86
N PRO A 135 -7.51 -7.99 -13.94
CA PRO A 135 -6.33 -7.91 -14.78
C PRO A 135 -6.66 -8.01 -16.26
N ASP A 136 -6.00 -7.19 -17.07
CA ASP A 136 -5.84 -7.40 -18.50
C ASP A 136 -4.45 -7.99 -18.74
N THR A 137 -4.40 -9.30 -18.94
CA THR A 137 -3.13 -10.03 -19.10
C THR A 137 -2.47 -9.78 -20.45
N GLN A 138 -3.20 -9.30 -21.46
CA GLN A 138 -2.66 -8.98 -22.79
C GLN A 138 -1.89 -7.67 -22.75
N CYS A 139 -2.44 -6.67 -22.07
CA CYS A 139 -1.83 -5.35 -21.95
C CYS A 139 -0.97 -5.17 -20.69
N MET A 140 -0.90 -6.18 -19.82
CA MET A 140 -0.24 -6.06 -18.51
C MET A 140 -0.78 -4.87 -17.68
N THR A 141 -2.08 -4.60 -17.76
CA THR A 141 -2.76 -3.55 -17.00
C THR A 141 -3.87 -4.16 -16.14
N ALA A 142 -4.55 -3.34 -15.35
CA ALA A 142 -5.71 -3.77 -14.59
C ALA A 142 -6.77 -2.66 -14.53
N LYS A 143 -8.02 -3.07 -14.27
CA LYS A 143 -9.07 -2.17 -13.79
C LYS A 143 -9.32 -2.39 -12.32
N VAL A 144 -9.53 -1.32 -11.58
CA VAL A 144 -9.76 -1.36 -10.14
C VAL A 144 -11.14 -0.79 -9.84
N TYR A 145 -11.90 -1.50 -9.01
CA TYR A 145 -13.24 -1.15 -8.57
C TYR A 145 -13.23 -1.04 -7.05
N PHE A 146 -13.76 0.06 -6.54
CA PHE A 146 -13.75 0.39 -5.11
C PHE A 146 -15.16 0.35 -4.54
N LYS A 147 -15.45 -0.60 -3.67
CA LYS A 147 -16.75 -0.69 -2.97
C LYS A 147 -17.09 0.59 -2.19
N LYS A 148 -16.09 1.23 -1.59
CA LYS A 148 -16.27 2.49 -0.84
C LYS A 148 -16.72 3.67 -1.72
N HIS A 149 -16.53 3.59 -3.03
CA HIS A 149 -16.93 4.62 -3.99
C HIS A 149 -18.23 4.26 -4.73
N GLY A 150 -18.87 3.14 -4.37
CA GLY A 150 -20.16 2.72 -4.94
C GLY A 150 -20.03 1.86 -6.18
N ASP A 151 -18.83 1.39 -6.52
CA ASP A 151 -18.67 0.45 -7.64
C ASP A 151 -19.36 -0.89 -7.32
N ASP A 152 -19.93 -1.52 -8.35
CA ASP A 152 -20.47 -2.89 -8.26
C ASP A 152 -19.31 -3.89 -8.22
N VAL A 153 -18.96 -4.31 -7.01
CA VAL A 153 -17.79 -5.16 -6.78
C VAL A 153 -18.21 -6.63 -6.72
N LYS A 154 -17.98 -7.35 -7.83
CA LYS A 154 -18.20 -8.80 -7.95
C LYS A 154 -17.07 -9.60 -7.30
N PRO A 155 -17.23 -10.92 -7.07
CA PRO A 155 -16.13 -11.79 -6.69
C PRO A 155 -14.93 -11.62 -7.64
N GLY A 156 -13.72 -11.63 -7.10
CA GLY A 156 -12.52 -11.45 -7.92
C GLY A 156 -11.25 -11.26 -7.10
N PHE A 157 -10.20 -10.79 -7.75
CA PHE A 157 -8.93 -10.53 -7.10
C PHE A 157 -9.03 -9.33 -6.15
N HIS A 158 -8.46 -9.53 -4.96
CA HIS A 158 -8.28 -8.53 -3.93
C HIS A 158 -6.80 -8.46 -3.55
N ASP A 159 -6.23 -7.25 -3.49
CA ASP A 159 -4.83 -7.09 -3.10
C ASP A 159 -4.61 -7.41 -1.62
N LEU A 160 -3.43 -7.90 -1.29
CA LEU A 160 -3.04 -8.19 0.09
C LEU A 160 -2.38 -6.99 0.77
N SER A 161 -2.68 -5.77 0.31
CA SER A 161 -2.11 -4.54 0.88
C SER A 161 -0.58 -4.45 0.78
N LEU A 162 0.00 -5.21 -0.12
CA LEU A 162 1.43 -5.28 -0.45
C LEU A 162 1.62 -5.07 -1.95
N PHE A 163 2.60 -4.25 -2.31
CA PHE A 163 2.96 -3.97 -3.70
C PHE A 163 4.47 -3.92 -3.82
N TYR A 164 5.01 -4.31 -4.98
CA TYR A 164 6.45 -4.20 -5.25
C TYR A 164 6.68 -3.64 -6.65
N GLY A 165 7.64 -2.72 -6.80
CA GLY A 165 7.97 -2.19 -8.11
C GLY A 165 9.12 -1.18 -8.10
N ASP A 166 9.48 -0.72 -9.30
CA ASP A 166 10.48 0.31 -9.53
C ASP A 166 10.00 1.66 -8.95
N CYS A 167 10.82 2.28 -8.11
CA CYS A 167 10.48 3.51 -7.39
C CYS A 167 10.22 4.68 -8.35
N LEU A 168 11.05 4.85 -9.37
CA LEU A 168 10.93 5.95 -10.33
C LEU A 168 9.69 5.78 -11.21
N TYR A 169 9.38 4.53 -11.59
CA TYR A 169 8.17 4.24 -12.36
C TYR A 169 6.90 4.54 -11.57
N ILE A 170 6.82 4.09 -10.32
CA ILE A 170 5.69 4.40 -9.44
C ILE A 170 5.53 5.91 -9.26
N LYS A 171 6.65 6.60 -8.98
CA LYS A 171 6.66 8.06 -8.84
C LYS A 171 6.20 8.77 -10.11
N GLU A 172 6.64 8.31 -11.30
CA GLU A 172 6.21 8.83 -12.60
C GLU A 172 4.69 8.70 -12.79
N CYS A 173 4.12 7.52 -12.53
CA CYS A 173 2.68 7.29 -12.63
C CYS A 173 1.89 8.21 -11.69
N LEU A 174 2.32 8.34 -10.44
CA LEU A 174 1.66 9.22 -9.47
C LEU A 174 1.84 10.70 -9.79
N CYS A 175 2.98 11.13 -10.36
CA CYS A 175 3.16 12.48 -10.85
C CYS A 175 2.20 12.80 -12.00
N LYS A 176 2.01 11.89 -12.95
CA LYS A 176 1.01 12.04 -14.02
C LYS A 176 -0.40 12.21 -13.47
N MET A 177 -0.79 11.39 -12.50
CA MET A 177 -2.09 11.53 -11.85
C MET A 177 -2.22 12.87 -11.12
N LYS A 178 -1.18 13.31 -10.41
CA LYS A 178 -1.17 14.62 -9.77
C LYS A 178 -1.35 15.75 -10.80
N GLN A 179 -0.68 15.68 -11.94
CA GLN A 179 -0.83 16.69 -13.02
C GLN A 179 -2.25 16.70 -13.60
N LEU A 180 -2.91 15.54 -13.69
CA LEU A 180 -4.27 15.43 -14.24
C LEU A 180 -5.36 15.92 -13.28
N PHE A 181 -5.17 15.69 -11.98
CA PHE A 181 -6.28 15.80 -11.01
C PHE A 181 -6.05 16.79 -9.87
N TYR A 182 -4.84 17.34 -9.68
CA TYR A 182 -4.58 18.27 -8.58
C TYR A 182 -4.95 19.70 -8.96
N ASP A 183 -5.78 20.34 -8.15
CA ASP A 183 -6.15 21.76 -8.27
C ASP A 183 -5.36 22.58 -7.23
N ASP A 184 -4.39 23.34 -7.70
CA ASP A 184 -3.54 24.18 -6.84
C ASP A 184 -4.33 25.25 -6.09
N LYS A 185 -5.44 25.76 -6.66
CA LYS A 185 -6.28 26.79 -6.02
C LYS A 185 -7.07 26.23 -4.85
N LYS A 186 -7.49 24.96 -4.95
CA LYS A 186 -8.24 24.26 -3.90
C LYS A 186 -7.32 23.45 -2.97
N GLU A 187 -6.03 23.36 -3.31
CA GLU A 187 -5.05 22.49 -2.64
C GLU A 187 -5.54 21.05 -2.42
N SER A 188 -6.31 20.52 -3.38
CA SER A 188 -6.94 19.20 -3.30
C SER A 188 -7.01 18.53 -4.66
N TYR A 189 -7.23 17.22 -4.67
CA TYR A 189 -7.51 16.50 -5.91
C TYR A 189 -8.97 16.69 -6.32
N ILE A 190 -9.21 16.77 -7.64
CA ILE A 190 -10.53 16.72 -8.26
C ILE A 190 -10.59 15.42 -9.05
N HIS A 191 -10.95 14.35 -8.36
CA HIS A 191 -11.01 13.02 -8.94
C HIS A 191 -12.42 12.44 -8.83
N LYS A 192 -12.76 11.48 -9.69
CA LYS A 192 -14.07 10.78 -9.67
C LYS A 192 -14.40 10.15 -8.31
N HIS A 193 -13.37 9.79 -7.54
CA HIS A 193 -13.48 9.20 -6.22
C HIS A 193 -13.41 10.22 -5.06
N GLY A 194 -13.51 11.52 -5.36
CA GLY A 194 -13.53 12.60 -4.37
C GLY A 194 -12.27 13.46 -4.38
N ASN A 195 -11.89 13.99 -3.22
CA ASN A 195 -10.77 14.92 -3.06
C ASN A 195 -9.45 14.25 -2.69
N GLU A 196 -9.38 12.93 -2.78
CA GLU A 196 -8.22 12.12 -2.43
C GLU A 196 -7.69 11.38 -3.66
N LEU A 197 -6.38 11.17 -3.73
CA LEU A 197 -5.73 10.35 -4.73
C LEU A 197 -5.52 8.95 -4.17
N GLU A 198 -6.23 7.97 -4.72
CA GLU A 198 -6.03 6.56 -4.33
C GLU A 198 -4.84 5.96 -5.09
N PHE A 199 -4.02 5.18 -4.39
CA PHE A 199 -2.82 4.58 -4.99
C PHE A 199 -3.16 3.67 -6.19
N LEU A 200 -4.19 2.85 -6.05
CA LEU A 200 -4.57 1.89 -7.08
C LEU A 200 -5.23 2.54 -8.33
N ASP A 201 -5.61 3.81 -8.26
CA ASP A 201 -6.10 4.53 -9.44
C ASP A 201 -5.03 4.74 -10.52
N ILE A 202 -3.74 4.49 -10.23
CA ILE A 202 -2.70 4.44 -11.26
C ILE A 202 -3.03 3.42 -12.37
N PHE A 203 -3.74 2.36 -12.04
CA PHE A 203 -4.16 1.35 -13.04
C PHE A 203 -5.30 1.86 -13.91
N ASN A 204 -6.27 2.58 -13.31
CA ASN A 204 -7.43 3.11 -14.01
C ASN A 204 -7.12 4.33 -14.88
N ASP A 205 -6.31 5.26 -14.36
CA ASP A 205 -6.23 6.61 -14.90
C ASP A 205 -4.98 6.85 -15.74
N VAL A 206 -3.89 6.13 -15.47
CA VAL A 206 -2.64 6.23 -16.27
C VAL A 206 -2.19 4.89 -16.84
N SER A 207 -3.04 3.86 -16.75
CA SER A 207 -2.80 2.52 -17.29
C SER A 207 -1.44 1.95 -16.87
N ALA A 208 -1.10 2.13 -15.58
CA ALA A 208 0.15 1.60 -15.05
C ALA A 208 0.24 0.09 -15.27
N HIS A 209 1.39 -0.38 -15.73
CA HIS A 209 1.61 -1.80 -15.92
C HIS A 209 1.66 -2.52 -14.58
N CYS A 210 0.99 -3.67 -14.50
CA CYS A 210 1.00 -4.52 -13.33
C CYS A 210 1.03 -6.00 -13.70
N LYS A 211 1.53 -6.81 -12.78
CA LYS A 211 1.45 -8.26 -12.81
C LYS A 211 0.76 -8.72 -11.54
N ILE A 212 -0.43 -9.27 -11.69
CA ILE A 212 -1.18 -9.87 -10.59
C ILE A 212 -0.54 -11.22 -10.26
N LEU A 213 -0.14 -11.38 -9.01
CA LEU A 213 0.40 -12.61 -8.46
C LEU A 213 -0.69 -13.27 -7.64
N LYS A 214 -1.29 -14.33 -8.16
CA LYS A 214 -2.27 -15.12 -7.40
C LYS A 214 -1.53 -15.87 -6.29
N VAL A 215 -1.92 -15.60 -5.06
CA VAL A 215 -1.38 -16.25 -3.86
C VAL A 215 -2.52 -16.74 -2.98
N ASP A 216 -2.24 -17.73 -2.14
CA ASP A 216 -3.08 -18.00 -0.99
C ASP A 216 -2.63 -17.07 0.13
N SER A 217 -3.58 -16.40 0.79
CA SER A 217 -3.24 -15.40 1.82
C SER A 217 -2.49 -16.01 3.02
N ASN A 218 -2.69 -17.31 3.26
CA ASN A 218 -1.98 -18.11 4.29
C ASN A 218 -1.85 -17.40 5.66
N GLY A 219 -2.92 -16.73 6.09
CA GLY A 219 -2.92 -15.94 7.32
C GLY A 219 -2.50 -14.47 7.16
N SER A 220 -2.26 -13.99 5.93
CA SER A 220 -2.20 -12.54 5.68
C SER A 220 -3.58 -11.92 5.86
N PHE A 221 -3.64 -10.73 6.47
CA PHE A 221 -4.90 -10.06 6.74
C PHE A 221 -4.72 -8.53 6.77
N SER A 222 -5.83 -7.81 6.60
CA SER A 222 -5.92 -6.39 6.90
C SER A 222 -7.12 -6.14 7.80
N PHE A 223 -7.05 -5.16 8.69
CA PHE A 223 -8.15 -4.86 9.59
C PHE A 223 -8.59 -3.40 9.52
N ASN A 224 -9.90 -3.21 9.47
CA ASN A 224 -10.54 -1.91 9.45
C ASN A 224 -11.12 -1.51 10.81
N LYS A 225 -11.45 -2.49 11.66
CA LYS A 225 -12.07 -2.33 12.97
C LYS A 225 -11.32 -3.12 14.04
N LEU A 226 -11.44 -2.71 15.29
CA LEU A 226 -10.85 -3.42 16.42
C LEU A 226 -11.35 -4.87 16.54
N SER A 227 -12.63 -5.10 16.24
CA SER A 227 -13.25 -6.44 16.23
C SER A 227 -12.68 -7.41 15.20
N ASP A 228 -11.96 -6.92 14.21
CA ASP A 228 -11.32 -7.77 13.20
C ASP A 228 -10.09 -8.46 13.81
N ILE A 229 -9.44 -7.82 14.81
CA ILE A 229 -8.23 -8.34 15.48
C ILE A 229 -8.56 -9.55 16.38
N GLU A 230 -9.71 -9.52 17.07
CA GLU A 230 -10.09 -10.58 18.01
C GLU A 230 -10.29 -11.96 17.33
N LYS A 231 -10.53 -11.95 16.01
CA LYS A 231 -10.71 -13.17 15.21
C LYS A 231 -9.39 -13.79 14.76
N ASP A 232 -8.34 -12.96 14.63
CA ASP A 232 -7.09 -13.37 13.98
C ASP A 232 -5.90 -13.50 14.96
N THR A 233 -6.09 -13.18 16.26
CA THR A 233 -5.04 -13.25 17.29
C THR A 233 -4.47 -14.64 17.57
N CYS A 234 -5.02 -15.68 16.96
CA CYS A 234 -4.50 -17.05 17.08
C CYS A 234 -3.44 -17.43 16.03
N ILE A 235 -3.02 -16.51 15.16
CA ILE A 235 -2.27 -16.85 13.93
C ILE A 235 -0.79 -16.37 13.96
N ILE A 236 -0.38 -15.55 14.93
CA ILE A 236 1.01 -15.02 15.00
C ILE A 236 1.74 -15.53 16.24
#